data_3ef2cbcccea8b2ddd448b932dea613e3
#
_entry.id   3ef2cbcccea8b2ddd448b932dea613e3
#
_cell.length_a   1.000
_cell.length_b   1.000
_cell.length_c   1.000
_cell.angle_alpha   90.00
_cell.angle_beta   90.00
_cell.angle_gamma   90.00
#
_symmetry.space_group_name_H-M   'P 1'
#
loop_
_entity.id
_entity.type
_entity.pdbx_description
1 polymer ?
#
loop_
_entity_poly.entity_id
_entity_poly.type
_entity_poly.pdbx_seq_one_letter_code
_entity_poly.pdbx_strand_id
1 'polypeptide(L)'
;KATQYLVTQINEFAEPVEDIQSIQHVASISAGNDEVIGSLIADALAKVGKEGIISLEEGKGIVTELEITEGMKLEKGFISPYFITNTDKMEVLYDNPYILLTDKRITLVQQDLLPILEQITKTKRPLLIIAEDVEKEALATLILNKLRGIVNVVAIRAPGFGELRKQMLADIAILTGGTVITQDAGLSLDNIQLDLLGQARRIIVSKEGTTIVASGQTLDQIKIRCEQLRKQANTADTAYEKEKLQDRIAKLSGGIAVIKVGAVTETEMKDKKLRLEDAIN
;
A
#
# COMPACT_ATOMS: atom_id res chain seq x y z
N LYS A 1 -24.72 -28.66 7.88
CA LYS A 1 -25.64 -28.24 8.96
C LYS A 1 -24.87 -28.01 10.28
N ALA A 2 -24.07 -28.96 10.80
CA ALA A 2 -23.34 -28.79 12.06
C ALA A 2 -22.34 -27.62 11.97
N THR A 3 -21.56 -27.50 10.89
CA THR A 3 -20.61 -26.39 10.67
C THR A 3 -21.32 -25.03 10.62
N GLN A 4 -22.44 -24.94 9.93
CA GLN A 4 -23.25 -23.71 9.86
C GLN A 4 -23.78 -23.32 11.24
N TYR A 5 -24.25 -24.28 12.03
CA TYR A 5 -24.72 -24.05 13.38
C TYR A 5 -23.59 -23.54 14.30
N LEU A 6 -22.39 -24.16 14.23
CA LEU A 6 -21.24 -23.72 14.99
C LEU A 6 -20.79 -22.28 14.58
N VAL A 7 -20.78 -21.96 13.29
CA VAL A 7 -20.46 -20.60 12.82
C VAL A 7 -21.47 -19.58 13.36
N THR A 8 -22.77 -19.92 13.36
CA THR A 8 -23.81 -19.05 13.93
C THR A 8 -23.59 -18.83 15.43
N GLN A 9 -23.30 -19.91 16.19
CA GLN A 9 -23.05 -19.80 17.62
C GLN A 9 -21.77 -18.98 17.92
N ILE A 10 -20.70 -19.18 17.17
CA ILE A 10 -19.46 -18.37 17.31
C ILE A 10 -19.76 -16.89 17.08
N ASN A 11 -20.52 -16.55 16.04
CA ASN A 11 -20.90 -15.17 15.76
C ASN A 11 -21.79 -14.55 16.85
N GLU A 12 -22.66 -15.36 17.50
CA GLU A 12 -23.49 -14.91 18.63
C GLU A 12 -22.67 -14.65 19.91
N PHE A 13 -21.57 -15.39 20.10
CA PHE A 13 -20.66 -15.21 21.24
C PHE A 13 -19.54 -14.20 20.97
N ALA A 14 -19.37 -13.73 19.73
CA ALA A 14 -18.34 -12.78 19.37
C ALA A 14 -18.63 -11.40 20.00
N GLU A 15 -17.70 -10.90 20.78
CA GLU A 15 -17.73 -9.54 21.33
C GLU A 15 -16.88 -8.63 20.44
N PRO A 16 -17.37 -7.43 20.06
CA PRO A 16 -16.58 -6.49 19.26
C PRO A 16 -15.40 -5.95 20.08
N VAL A 17 -14.21 -5.97 19.47
CA VAL A 17 -12.99 -5.41 20.07
C VAL A 17 -12.93 -3.92 19.73
N GLU A 18 -13.33 -3.07 20.68
CA GLU A 18 -13.45 -1.63 20.43
C GLU A 18 -12.42 -0.77 21.16
N ASP A 19 -11.95 -1.21 22.33
CA ASP A 19 -11.00 -0.47 23.12
C ASP A 19 -9.56 -0.98 22.97
N ILE A 20 -8.58 -0.12 23.30
CA ILE A 20 -7.15 -0.41 23.16
C ILE A 20 -6.70 -1.57 24.06
N GLN A 21 -7.32 -1.74 25.24
CA GLN A 21 -6.95 -2.83 26.15
C GLN A 21 -7.39 -4.17 25.59
N SER A 22 -8.61 -4.25 25.05
CA SER A 22 -9.10 -5.46 24.38
C SER A 22 -8.23 -5.81 23.16
N ILE A 23 -7.82 -4.82 22.36
CA ILE A 23 -6.86 -5.00 21.26
C ILE A 23 -5.54 -5.57 21.78
N GLN A 24 -4.98 -5.01 22.86
CA GLN A 24 -3.75 -5.48 23.46
C GLN A 24 -3.86 -6.93 23.92
N HIS A 25 -4.96 -7.30 24.60
CA HIS A 25 -5.17 -8.67 25.07
C HIS A 25 -5.26 -9.67 23.90
N VAL A 26 -6.05 -9.36 22.87
CA VAL A 26 -6.19 -10.23 21.69
C VAL A 26 -4.84 -10.40 20.98
N ALA A 27 -4.11 -9.30 20.76
CA ALA A 27 -2.81 -9.33 20.13
C ALA A 27 -1.78 -10.12 20.97
N SER A 28 -1.80 -9.96 22.30
CA SER A 28 -0.92 -10.73 23.20
C SER A 28 -1.19 -12.24 23.10
N ILE A 29 -2.46 -12.65 23.12
CA ILE A 29 -2.86 -14.06 23.01
C ILE A 29 -2.43 -14.63 21.66
N SER A 30 -2.67 -13.92 20.58
CA SER A 30 -2.28 -14.32 19.21
C SER A 30 -0.76 -14.44 19.05
N ALA A 31 0.01 -13.60 19.75
CA ALA A 31 1.48 -13.66 19.80
C ALA A 31 2.05 -14.77 20.72
N GLY A 32 1.22 -15.72 21.18
CA GLY A 32 1.64 -16.76 22.10
C GLY A 32 1.77 -16.30 23.56
N ASN A 33 0.88 -15.43 24.01
CA ASN A 33 0.85 -14.76 25.32
C ASN A 33 2.04 -13.79 25.55
N ASP A 34 2.53 -13.14 24.49
CA ASP A 34 3.57 -12.13 24.56
C ASP A 34 2.96 -10.74 24.79
N GLU A 35 3.00 -10.25 26.04
CA GLU A 35 2.44 -8.95 26.41
C GLU A 35 3.21 -7.76 25.78
N VAL A 36 4.50 -7.95 25.48
CA VAL A 36 5.32 -6.91 24.83
C VAL A 36 4.85 -6.70 23.39
N ILE A 37 4.61 -7.78 22.68
CA ILE A 37 4.05 -7.72 21.32
C ILE A 37 2.65 -7.13 21.35
N GLY A 38 1.79 -7.56 22.27
CA GLY A 38 0.44 -7.02 22.40
C GLY A 38 0.41 -5.52 22.67
N SER A 39 1.26 -5.04 23.57
CA SER A 39 1.39 -3.60 23.86
C SER A 39 1.89 -2.83 22.62
N LEU A 40 2.87 -3.37 21.90
CA LEU A 40 3.42 -2.76 20.68
C LEU A 40 2.36 -2.59 19.58
N ILE A 41 1.50 -3.61 19.39
CA ILE A 41 0.39 -3.56 18.42
C ILE A 41 -0.66 -2.53 18.85
N ALA A 42 -1.03 -2.51 20.14
CA ALA A 42 -1.98 -1.53 20.68
C ALA A 42 -1.46 -0.10 20.53
N ASP A 43 -0.19 0.15 20.84
CA ASP A 43 0.47 1.44 20.64
C ASP A 43 0.52 1.86 19.16
N ALA A 44 0.78 0.91 18.27
CA ALA A 44 0.75 1.14 16.84
C ALA A 44 -0.63 1.62 16.38
N LEU A 45 -1.70 0.89 16.73
CA LEU A 45 -3.08 1.25 16.38
C LEU A 45 -3.56 2.52 17.06
N ALA A 46 -3.13 2.80 18.30
CA ALA A 46 -3.44 4.06 18.96
C ALA A 46 -2.89 5.28 18.20
N LYS A 47 -1.73 5.13 17.54
CA LYS A 47 -1.07 6.22 16.79
C LYS A 47 -1.62 6.40 15.38
N VAL A 48 -1.95 5.30 14.68
CA VAL A 48 -2.45 5.37 13.28
C VAL A 48 -3.97 5.28 13.17
N GLY A 49 -4.66 5.00 14.27
CA GLY A 49 -6.11 4.82 14.31
C GLY A 49 -6.54 3.38 14.02
N LYS A 50 -7.83 3.07 14.25
CA LYS A 50 -8.39 1.72 14.10
C LYS A 50 -8.32 1.19 12.65
N GLU A 51 -8.42 2.07 11.67
CA GLU A 51 -8.27 1.79 10.24
C GLU A 51 -6.79 1.83 9.78
N GLY A 52 -5.87 2.09 10.72
CA GLY A 52 -4.45 2.21 10.45
C GLY A 52 -3.82 0.89 10.00
N ILE A 53 -2.77 1.00 9.21
CA ILE A 53 -2.05 -0.15 8.68
C ILE A 53 -0.80 -0.37 9.53
N ILE A 54 -0.57 -1.63 9.90
CA ILE A 54 0.69 -2.06 10.52
C ILE A 54 1.50 -2.84 9.47
N SER A 55 2.73 -2.41 9.24
CA SER A 55 3.70 -3.06 8.35
C SER A 55 4.87 -3.56 9.16
N LEU A 56 5.39 -4.74 8.83
CA LEU A 56 6.56 -5.32 9.46
C LEU A 56 7.79 -5.18 8.57
N GLU A 57 8.87 -4.71 9.15
CA GLU A 57 10.19 -4.65 8.51
C GLU A 57 11.25 -5.31 9.37
N GLU A 58 12.29 -5.81 8.74
CA GLU A 58 13.46 -6.29 9.47
C GLU A 58 14.31 -5.10 9.92
N GLY A 59 14.47 -4.94 11.22
CA GLY A 59 15.33 -3.94 11.83
C GLY A 59 16.81 -4.30 11.70
N LYS A 60 17.66 -3.29 11.74
CA LYS A 60 19.12 -3.50 11.76
C LYS A 60 19.68 -3.62 13.18
N GLY A 61 18.84 -3.35 14.17
CA GLY A 61 19.18 -3.34 15.58
C GLY A 61 18.68 -4.58 16.33
N ILE A 62 19.02 -4.64 17.61
CA ILE A 62 18.58 -5.71 18.52
C ILE A 62 17.18 -5.41 19.08
N VAL A 63 16.82 -4.14 19.16
CA VAL A 63 15.55 -3.66 19.74
C VAL A 63 14.50 -3.52 18.65
N THR A 64 13.29 -3.98 18.94
CA THR A 64 12.13 -3.73 18.07
C THR A 64 11.64 -2.29 18.25
N GLU A 65 11.48 -1.57 17.15
CA GLU A 65 11.11 -0.16 17.12
C GLU A 65 9.79 0.06 16.37
N LEU A 66 8.97 0.98 16.86
CA LEU A 66 7.75 1.44 16.20
C LEU A 66 8.00 2.81 15.56
N GLU A 67 7.91 2.86 14.25
CA GLU A 67 8.00 4.10 13.45
C GLU A 67 6.64 4.38 12.82
N ILE A 68 6.20 5.64 12.87
CA ILE A 68 5.01 6.07 12.13
C ILE A 68 5.48 6.80 10.89
N THR A 69 4.99 6.37 9.76
CA THR A 69 5.29 6.97 8.45
C THR A 69 4.00 7.20 7.67
N GLU A 70 4.07 8.06 6.66
CA GLU A 70 2.96 8.26 5.75
C GLU A 70 2.82 7.04 4.83
N GLY A 71 1.59 6.80 4.43
CA GLY A 71 1.28 5.75 3.49
C GLY A 71 -0.19 5.69 3.16
N MET A 72 -0.52 4.85 2.20
CA MET A 72 -1.90 4.70 1.73
C MET A 72 -2.18 3.25 1.38
N LYS A 73 -3.37 2.77 1.76
CA LYS A 73 -3.92 1.52 1.29
C LYS A 73 -4.92 1.77 0.17
N LEU A 74 -4.72 1.09 -0.95
CA LEU A 74 -5.61 1.08 -2.09
C LEU A 74 -6.33 -0.27 -2.14
N GLU A 75 -7.63 -0.26 -2.36
CA GLU A 75 -8.45 -1.47 -2.52
C GLU A 75 -8.36 -2.02 -3.96
N LYS A 76 -7.14 -2.06 -4.48
CA LYS A 76 -6.82 -2.61 -5.80
C LYS A 76 -5.53 -3.41 -5.69
N GLY A 77 -5.64 -4.70 -6.00
CA GLY A 77 -4.50 -5.61 -6.01
C GLY A 77 -3.87 -5.76 -7.39
N PHE A 78 -2.91 -6.67 -7.50
CA PHE A 78 -2.22 -6.94 -8.76
C PHE A 78 -3.18 -7.43 -9.85
N ILE A 79 -2.91 -7.02 -11.10
CA ILE A 79 -3.71 -7.44 -12.27
C ILE A 79 -3.48 -8.93 -12.59
N SER A 80 -2.28 -9.45 -12.26
CA SER A 80 -1.92 -10.83 -12.56
C SER A 80 -1.14 -11.48 -11.42
N PRO A 81 -1.45 -12.72 -11.04
CA PRO A 81 -0.71 -13.47 -10.01
C PRO A 81 0.73 -13.78 -10.41
N TYR A 82 1.09 -13.67 -11.67
CA TYR A 82 2.49 -13.84 -12.12
C TYR A 82 3.44 -12.74 -11.61
N PHE A 83 2.90 -11.68 -11.03
CA PHE A 83 3.70 -10.63 -10.35
C PHE A 83 4.13 -11.01 -8.93
N ILE A 84 3.60 -12.05 -8.33
CA ILE A 84 3.89 -12.48 -6.96
C ILE A 84 5.40 -12.70 -6.79
N THR A 85 5.95 -12.18 -5.68
CA THR A 85 7.35 -12.39 -5.27
C THR A 85 7.46 -13.27 -4.03
N ASN A 86 6.43 -13.24 -3.17
CA ASN A 86 6.30 -14.08 -1.99
C ASN A 86 5.13 -15.05 -2.19
N THR A 87 5.44 -16.31 -2.49
CA THR A 87 4.44 -17.35 -2.75
C THR A 87 3.68 -17.78 -1.50
N ASP A 88 4.30 -17.70 -0.32
CA ASP A 88 3.70 -18.14 0.93
C ASP A 88 2.54 -17.22 1.35
N LYS A 89 2.73 -15.90 1.15
CA LYS A 89 1.72 -14.88 1.44
C LYS A 89 0.91 -14.46 0.20
N MET A 90 1.23 -15.00 -0.97
CA MET A 90 0.59 -14.62 -2.24
C MET A 90 0.61 -13.11 -2.50
N GLU A 91 1.74 -12.46 -2.23
CA GLU A 91 1.91 -11.01 -2.35
C GLU A 91 3.16 -10.62 -3.16
N VAL A 92 3.19 -9.38 -3.61
CA VAL A 92 4.36 -8.71 -4.17
C VAL A 92 4.92 -7.78 -3.13
N LEU A 93 6.19 -7.96 -2.77
CA LEU A 93 6.92 -7.09 -1.87
C LEU A 93 8.09 -6.46 -2.63
N TYR A 94 8.12 -5.13 -2.70
CA TYR A 94 9.22 -4.37 -3.28
C TYR A 94 9.67 -3.24 -2.38
N ASP A 95 10.98 -3.14 -2.18
CA ASP A 95 11.64 -2.03 -1.48
C ASP A 95 12.15 -0.99 -2.47
N ASN A 96 12.01 0.28 -2.13
CA ASN A 96 12.43 1.43 -2.92
C ASN A 96 11.95 1.43 -4.37
N PRO A 97 10.66 1.11 -4.64
CA PRO A 97 10.15 1.09 -6.00
C PRO A 97 10.00 2.50 -6.58
N TYR A 98 10.08 2.59 -7.91
CA TYR A 98 9.47 3.67 -8.66
C TYR A 98 7.99 3.42 -8.85
N ILE A 99 7.20 4.48 -8.98
CA ILE A 99 5.75 4.41 -9.16
C ILE A 99 5.36 5.22 -10.39
N LEU A 100 4.84 4.55 -11.40
CA LEU A 100 4.25 5.17 -12.58
C LEU A 100 2.75 5.36 -12.35
N LEU A 101 2.29 6.60 -12.49
CA LEU A 101 0.89 6.99 -12.33
C LEU A 101 0.33 7.48 -13.66
N THR A 102 -0.72 6.87 -14.15
CA THR A 102 -1.41 7.33 -15.38
C THR A 102 -2.92 7.08 -15.31
N ASP A 103 -3.69 7.99 -15.86
CA ASP A 103 -5.13 7.84 -16.06
C ASP A 103 -5.48 7.14 -17.37
N LYS A 104 -4.46 6.79 -18.16
CA LYS A 104 -4.59 6.09 -19.43
C LYS A 104 -4.60 4.58 -19.25
N ARG A 105 -5.15 3.91 -20.26
CA ARG A 105 -5.00 2.49 -20.47
C ARG A 105 -3.69 2.22 -21.20
N ILE A 106 -2.91 1.28 -20.71
CA ILE A 106 -1.66 0.87 -21.34
C ILE A 106 -1.98 -0.21 -22.37
N THR A 107 -1.79 0.10 -23.66
CA THR A 107 -2.17 -0.76 -24.77
C THR A 107 -0.99 -1.13 -25.64
N LEU A 108 -0.17 -0.15 -26.00
CA LEU A 108 0.91 -0.30 -26.97
C LEU A 108 2.25 -0.49 -26.27
N VAL A 109 2.82 -1.71 -26.41
CA VAL A 109 4.10 -2.06 -25.77
C VAL A 109 5.22 -1.08 -26.14
N GLN A 110 5.34 -0.78 -27.45
CA GLN A 110 6.44 0.07 -27.94
C GLN A 110 6.36 1.53 -27.50
N GLN A 111 5.16 2.07 -27.40
CA GLN A 111 4.96 3.49 -27.07
C GLN A 111 4.74 3.70 -25.58
N ASP A 112 3.96 2.80 -24.93
CA ASP A 112 3.50 2.99 -23.57
C ASP A 112 4.46 2.39 -22.52
N LEU A 113 5.23 1.34 -22.87
CA LEU A 113 6.02 0.58 -21.89
C LEU A 113 7.52 0.61 -22.15
N LEU A 114 7.99 0.44 -23.40
CA LEU A 114 9.42 0.31 -23.69
C LEU A 114 10.24 1.47 -23.17
N PRO A 115 9.83 2.75 -23.37
CA PRO A 115 10.63 3.89 -22.92
C PRO A 115 10.90 3.90 -21.42
N ILE A 116 9.90 3.52 -20.62
CA ILE A 116 10.05 3.47 -19.16
C ILE A 116 10.79 2.20 -18.70
N LEU A 117 10.53 1.04 -19.31
CA LEU A 117 11.21 -0.19 -18.93
C LEU A 117 12.71 -0.14 -19.21
N GLU A 118 13.16 0.49 -20.28
CA GLU A 118 14.57 0.70 -20.57
C GLU A 118 15.27 1.57 -19.51
N GLN A 119 14.60 2.61 -19.03
CA GLN A 119 15.13 3.45 -17.97
C GLN A 119 15.19 2.71 -16.62
N ILE A 120 14.11 2.00 -16.26
CA ILE A 120 14.02 1.23 -15.03
C ILE A 120 15.06 0.11 -14.98
N THR A 121 15.28 -0.59 -16.09
CA THR A 121 16.28 -1.65 -16.17
C THR A 121 17.69 -1.16 -15.82
N LYS A 122 18.04 0.07 -16.21
CA LYS A 122 19.33 0.69 -15.88
C LYS A 122 19.49 0.96 -14.39
N THR A 123 18.39 1.27 -13.69
CA THR A 123 18.41 1.57 -12.24
C THR A 123 18.40 0.33 -11.37
N LYS A 124 17.96 -0.80 -11.89
CA LYS A 124 17.69 -2.07 -11.16
C LYS A 124 16.67 -1.93 -10.02
N ARG A 125 15.96 -0.82 -9.93
CA ARG A 125 14.89 -0.60 -8.94
C ARG A 125 13.58 -1.19 -9.45
N PRO A 126 12.71 -1.70 -8.56
CA PRO A 126 11.38 -2.18 -8.94
C PRO A 126 10.47 -1.05 -9.44
N LEU A 127 9.46 -1.41 -10.22
CA LEU A 127 8.44 -0.50 -10.76
C LEU A 127 7.04 -0.97 -10.36
N LEU A 128 6.27 -0.08 -9.74
CA LEU A 128 4.82 -0.21 -9.62
C LEU A 128 4.15 0.63 -10.70
N ILE A 129 3.27 0.03 -11.48
CA ILE A 129 2.45 0.70 -12.48
C ILE A 129 1.03 0.82 -11.94
N ILE A 130 0.52 2.04 -11.85
CA ILE A 130 -0.87 2.36 -11.51
C ILE A 130 -1.50 3.03 -12.73
N ALA A 131 -2.31 2.29 -13.46
CA ALA A 131 -2.93 2.73 -14.71
C ALA A 131 -4.43 2.48 -14.69
N GLU A 132 -5.18 3.10 -15.62
CA GLU A 132 -6.60 2.75 -15.77
C GLU A 132 -6.81 1.25 -15.97
N ASP A 133 -6.06 0.68 -16.89
CA ASP A 133 -5.96 -0.77 -17.14
C ASP A 133 -4.68 -1.07 -17.91
N VAL A 134 -4.28 -2.35 -17.95
CA VAL A 134 -3.18 -2.84 -18.77
C VAL A 134 -3.71 -3.94 -19.67
N GLU A 135 -3.68 -3.72 -20.98
CA GLU A 135 -4.21 -4.67 -21.95
C GLU A 135 -3.34 -5.92 -22.08
N LYS A 136 -3.93 -6.98 -22.64
CA LYS A 136 -3.34 -8.34 -22.68
C LYS A 136 -1.92 -8.38 -23.22
N GLU A 137 -1.62 -7.68 -24.32
CA GLU A 137 -0.29 -7.69 -24.94
C GLU A 137 0.75 -6.97 -24.06
N ALA A 138 0.38 -5.80 -23.52
CA ALA A 138 1.21 -5.05 -22.60
C ALA A 138 1.46 -5.84 -21.30
N LEU A 139 0.42 -6.46 -20.75
CA LEU A 139 0.50 -7.31 -19.56
C LEU A 139 1.40 -8.53 -19.80
N ALA A 140 1.25 -9.22 -20.92
CA ALA A 140 2.09 -10.36 -21.27
C ALA A 140 3.57 -9.96 -21.37
N THR A 141 3.86 -8.80 -21.95
CA THR A 141 5.23 -8.28 -22.05
C THR A 141 5.81 -7.97 -20.67
N LEU A 142 5.06 -7.36 -19.75
CA LEU A 142 5.50 -7.11 -18.38
C LEU A 142 5.80 -8.42 -17.64
N ILE A 143 4.92 -9.41 -17.76
CA ILE A 143 5.08 -10.73 -17.14
C ILE A 143 6.33 -11.43 -17.68
N LEU A 144 6.51 -11.46 -18.99
CA LEU A 144 7.67 -12.10 -19.61
C LEU A 144 9.00 -11.47 -19.18
N ASN A 145 9.08 -10.13 -19.12
CA ASN A 145 10.28 -9.43 -18.66
C ASN A 145 10.56 -9.67 -17.18
N LYS A 146 9.52 -9.73 -16.34
CA LYS A 146 9.66 -10.11 -14.94
C LYS A 146 10.15 -11.55 -14.77
N LEU A 147 9.53 -12.51 -15.46
CA LEU A 147 9.92 -13.93 -15.37
C LEU A 147 11.34 -14.18 -15.85
N ARG A 148 11.82 -13.39 -16.82
CA ARG A 148 13.22 -13.41 -17.28
C ARG A 148 14.20 -12.69 -16.34
N GLY A 149 13.70 -12.07 -15.27
CA GLY A 149 14.53 -11.31 -14.35
C GLY A 149 15.11 -10.00 -14.92
N ILE A 150 14.57 -9.52 -16.05
CA ILE A 150 15.03 -8.29 -16.71
C ILE A 150 14.58 -7.06 -15.89
N VAL A 151 13.33 -7.09 -15.40
CA VAL A 151 12.75 -6.01 -14.59
C VAL A 151 11.86 -6.57 -13.49
N ASN A 152 11.94 -5.98 -12.31
CA ASN A 152 11.00 -6.22 -11.22
C ASN A 152 9.82 -5.25 -11.37
N VAL A 153 8.66 -5.76 -11.73
CA VAL A 153 7.48 -4.93 -12.02
C VAL A 153 6.21 -5.55 -11.46
N VAL A 154 5.29 -4.70 -11.05
CA VAL A 154 3.92 -5.06 -10.75
C VAL A 154 2.98 -4.00 -11.30
N ALA A 155 1.82 -4.41 -11.77
CA ALA A 155 0.79 -3.52 -12.28
C ALA A 155 -0.52 -3.71 -11.52
N ILE A 156 -1.15 -2.59 -11.17
CA ILE A 156 -2.46 -2.53 -10.54
C ILE A 156 -3.37 -1.56 -11.30
N ARG A 157 -4.67 -1.72 -11.14
CA ARG A 157 -5.63 -0.75 -11.66
C ARG A 157 -5.73 0.45 -10.75
N ALA A 158 -5.82 1.64 -11.34
CA ALA A 158 -6.06 2.86 -10.60
C ALA A 158 -7.40 2.79 -9.84
N PRO A 159 -7.44 3.25 -8.58
CA PRO A 159 -8.67 3.25 -7.79
C PRO A 159 -9.68 4.28 -8.30
N GLY A 160 -10.97 3.99 -8.14
CA GLY A 160 -12.05 4.88 -8.55
C GLY A 160 -12.34 4.85 -10.05
N PHE A 161 -13.28 5.70 -10.47
CA PHE A 161 -13.71 5.85 -11.85
C PHE A 161 -13.90 7.34 -12.18
N GLY A 162 -13.73 7.71 -13.46
CA GLY A 162 -13.94 9.07 -13.93
C GLY A 162 -13.12 10.10 -13.14
N GLU A 163 -13.79 11.16 -12.69
CA GLU A 163 -13.15 12.25 -11.95
C GLU A 163 -12.54 11.80 -10.61
N LEU A 164 -13.21 10.88 -9.90
CA LEU A 164 -12.68 10.33 -8.65
C LEU A 164 -11.34 9.62 -8.87
N ARG A 165 -11.16 8.91 -10.00
CA ARG A 165 -9.87 8.27 -10.36
C ARG A 165 -8.78 9.31 -10.51
N LYS A 166 -9.02 10.41 -11.25
CA LYS A 166 -8.04 11.49 -11.42
C LYS A 166 -7.64 12.10 -10.08
N GLN A 167 -8.60 12.33 -9.22
CA GLN A 167 -8.37 12.87 -7.89
C GLN A 167 -7.56 11.92 -6.99
N MET A 168 -7.85 10.62 -7.03
CA MET A 168 -7.09 9.62 -6.26
C MET A 168 -5.67 9.45 -6.80
N LEU A 169 -5.48 9.46 -8.12
CA LEU A 169 -4.13 9.47 -8.72
C LEU A 169 -3.33 10.70 -8.31
N ALA A 170 -3.96 11.88 -8.25
CA ALA A 170 -3.31 13.10 -7.76
C ALA A 170 -2.91 12.98 -6.27
N ASP A 171 -3.75 12.38 -5.44
CA ASP A 171 -3.43 12.14 -4.03
C ASP A 171 -2.25 11.16 -3.86
N ILE A 172 -2.20 10.09 -4.68
CA ILE A 172 -1.06 9.16 -4.71
C ILE A 172 0.20 9.86 -5.22
N ALA A 173 0.09 10.73 -6.22
CA ALA A 173 1.21 11.52 -6.73
C ALA A 173 1.82 12.41 -5.64
N ILE A 174 0.99 13.08 -4.84
CA ILE A 174 1.44 13.89 -3.71
C ILE A 174 2.12 13.01 -2.65
N LEU A 175 1.55 11.84 -2.33
CA LEU A 175 2.12 10.90 -1.37
C LEU A 175 3.50 10.41 -1.79
N THR A 176 3.71 10.16 -3.07
CA THR A 176 4.91 9.52 -3.62
C THR A 176 5.91 10.50 -4.23
N GLY A 177 5.56 11.79 -4.30
CA GLY A 177 6.36 12.83 -4.95
C GLY A 177 6.46 12.68 -6.46
N GLY A 178 5.50 11.95 -7.09
CA GLY A 178 5.45 11.74 -8.53
C GLY A 178 4.50 12.68 -9.24
N THR A 179 4.39 12.49 -10.55
CA THR A 179 3.47 13.22 -11.43
C THR A 179 2.52 12.24 -12.13
N VAL A 180 1.24 12.59 -12.22
CA VAL A 180 0.28 11.79 -12.99
C VAL A 180 0.50 12.07 -14.48
N ILE A 181 0.77 11.02 -15.24
CA ILE A 181 0.93 11.09 -16.69
C ILE A 181 -0.46 11.09 -17.33
N THR A 182 -0.91 12.27 -17.74
CA THR A 182 -2.24 12.47 -18.34
C THR A 182 -2.14 13.44 -19.52
N GLN A 183 -3.02 13.27 -20.50
CA GLN A 183 -3.10 14.18 -21.65
C GLN A 183 -3.49 15.60 -21.24
N ASP A 184 -4.31 15.72 -20.20
CA ASP A 184 -4.73 17.03 -19.67
C ASP A 184 -3.51 17.85 -19.17
N ALA A 185 -2.44 17.18 -18.71
CA ALA A 185 -1.17 17.82 -18.33
C ALA A 185 -0.17 17.95 -19.50
N GLY A 186 -0.53 17.53 -20.71
CA GLY A 186 0.37 17.51 -21.87
C GLY A 186 1.46 16.44 -21.78
N LEU A 187 1.30 15.46 -20.88
CA LEU A 187 2.26 14.37 -20.68
C LEU A 187 1.80 13.09 -21.40
N SER A 188 2.77 12.34 -21.93
CA SER A 188 2.48 11.08 -22.59
C SER A 188 3.49 9.99 -22.19
N LEU A 189 3.08 8.73 -22.32
CA LEU A 189 3.89 7.58 -21.88
C LEU A 189 5.14 7.34 -22.73
N ASP A 190 5.18 7.82 -23.96
CA ASP A 190 6.30 7.68 -24.91
C ASP A 190 7.52 8.53 -24.56
N ASN A 191 7.35 9.56 -23.73
CA ASN A 191 8.44 10.48 -23.35
C ASN A 191 8.55 10.66 -21.84
N ILE A 192 8.39 9.58 -21.08
CA ILE A 192 8.50 9.60 -19.59
C ILE A 192 9.97 9.64 -19.21
N GLN A 193 10.27 10.49 -18.21
CA GLN A 193 11.57 10.54 -17.53
C GLN A 193 11.42 10.06 -16.07
N LEU A 194 12.52 9.60 -15.48
CA LEU A 194 12.53 9.04 -14.13
C LEU A 194 12.12 10.04 -13.03
N ASP A 195 12.35 11.32 -13.25
CA ASP A 195 11.98 12.41 -12.34
C ASP A 195 10.47 12.64 -12.21
N LEU A 196 9.69 12.19 -13.21
CA LEU A 196 8.23 12.21 -13.16
C LEU A 196 7.64 11.05 -12.35
N LEU A 197 8.44 10.01 -12.09
CA LEU A 197 7.98 8.86 -11.33
C LEU A 197 7.92 9.14 -9.83
N GLY A 198 6.86 8.69 -9.20
CA GLY A 198 6.78 8.64 -7.75
C GLY A 198 7.78 7.64 -7.16
N GLN A 199 8.05 7.77 -5.88
CA GLN A 199 8.91 6.88 -5.13
C GLN A 199 8.25 6.51 -3.81
N ALA A 200 8.47 5.27 -3.38
CA ALA A 200 8.06 4.81 -2.07
C ALA A 200 9.22 4.10 -1.37
N ARG A 201 9.15 4.01 -0.04
CA ARG A 201 10.07 3.19 0.74
C ARG A 201 9.80 1.71 0.51
N ARG A 202 8.51 1.34 0.48
CA ARG A 202 8.06 -0.05 0.27
C ARG A 202 6.67 -0.08 -0.35
N ILE A 203 6.40 -1.11 -1.12
CA ILE A 203 5.05 -1.47 -1.54
C ILE A 203 4.78 -2.94 -1.22
N ILE A 204 3.53 -3.21 -0.81
CA ILE A 204 3.00 -4.55 -0.60
C ILE A 204 1.73 -4.66 -1.44
N VAL A 205 1.71 -5.57 -2.39
CA VAL A 205 0.56 -5.74 -3.29
C VAL A 205 0.03 -7.16 -3.17
N SER A 206 -1.16 -7.30 -2.63
CA SER A 206 -1.91 -8.55 -2.56
C SER A 206 -2.94 -8.64 -3.71
N LYS A 207 -3.74 -9.68 -3.71
CA LYS A 207 -4.85 -9.81 -4.66
C LYS A 207 -5.94 -8.74 -4.42
N GLU A 208 -6.13 -8.31 -3.19
CA GLU A 208 -7.24 -7.45 -2.76
C GLU A 208 -6.84 -5.99 -2.60
N GLY A 209 -5.58 -5.71 -2.33
CA GLY A 209 -5.14 -4.36 -2.05
C GLY A 209 -3.66 -4.11 -2.26
N THR A 210 -3.31 -2.83 -2.28
CA THR A 210 -1.95 -2.32 -2.39
C THR A 210 -1.69 -1.36 -1.25
N THR A 211 -0.64 -1.61 -0.48
CA THR A 211 -0.14 -0.71 0.55
C THR A 211 1.11 -0.01 0.03
N ILE A 212 1.10 1.31 0.05
CA ILE A 212 2.23 2.16 -0.32
C ILE A 212 2.76 2.82 0.95
N VAL A 213 3.99 2.52 1.33
CA VAL A 213 4.70 3.14 2.45
C VAL A 213 5.56 4.26 1.88
N ALA A 214 5.26 5.50 2.24
CA ALA A 214 5.98 6.66 1.71
C ALA A 214 7.40 6.78 2.26
N SER A 215 8.24 7.58 1.57
CA SER A 215 9.62 7.84 1.99
C SER A 215 9.75 8.91 3.08
N GLY A 216 8.65 9.55 3.48
CA GLY A 216 8.62 10.64 4.46
C GLY A 216 9.03 12.02 3.92
N GLN A 217 9.38 12.12 2.64
CA GLN A 217 9.83 13.38 2.02
C GLN A 217 8.68 14.33 1.64
N THR A 218 7.45 13.83 1.62
CA THR A 218 6.26 14.55 1.11
C THR A 218 5.29 15.01 2.21
N LEU A 219 5.69 14.93 3.46
CA LEU A 219 4.88 15.19 4.67
C LEU A 219 4.17 16.55 4.61
N ASP A 220 4.89 17.61 4.29
CA ASP A 220 4.31 18.96 4.23
C ASP A 220 3.28 19.09 3.08
N GLN A 221 3.56 18.46 1.95
CA GLN A 221 2.64 18.45 0.80
C GLN A 221 1.35 17.67 1.14
N ILE A 222 1.46 16.56 1.86
CA ILE A 222 0.32 15.78 2.34
C ILE A 222 -0.54 16.61 3.30
N LYS A 223 0.07 17.33 4.26
CA LYS A 223 -0.65 18.21 5.18
C LYS A 223 -1.43 19.29 4.44
N ILE A 224 -0.77 19.99 3.51
CA ILE A 224 -1.40 21.02 2.68
C ILE A 224 -2.59 20.42 1.91
N ARG A 225 -2.40 19.23 1.34
CA ARG A 225 -3.48 18.54 0.60
C ARG A 225 -4.65 18.18 1.50
N CYS A 226 -4.41 17.65 2.68
CA CYS A 226 -5.45 17.33 3.66
C CYS A 226 -6.24 18.59 4.07
N GLU A 227 -5.58 19.73 4.25
CA GLU A 227 -6.26 21.00 4.54
C GLU A 227 -7.13 21.49 3.39
N GLN A 228 -6.66 21.36 2.14
CA GLN A 228 -7.45 21.66 0.95
C GLN A 228 -8.71 20.79 0.89
N LEU A 229 -8.56 19.48 1.09
CA LEU A 229 -9.69 18.54 1.10
C LEU A 229 -10.67 18.82 2.23
N ARG A 230 -10.21 19.21 3.44
CA ARG A 230 -11.08 19.63 4.54
C ARG A 230 -11.89 20.86 4.19
N LYS A 231 -11.27 21.86 3.55
CA LYS A 231 -12.00 23.06 3.08
C LYS A 231 -13.07 22.69 2.04
N GLN A 232 -12.73 21.81 1.09
CA GLN A 232 -13.70 21.32 0.10
C GLN A 232 -14.85 20.54 0.77
N ALA A 233 -14.56 19.68 1.75
CA ALA A 233 -15.59 18.93 2.47
C ALA A 233 -16.55 19.83 3.27
N ASN A 234 -16.08 20.98 3.76
CA ASN A 234 -16.92 21.95 4.45
C ASN A 234 -17.82 22.76 3.49
N THR A 235 -17.46 22.85 2.22
CA THR A 235 -18.21 23.58 1.18
C THR A 235 -18.95 22.66 0.23
N ALA A 236 -18.88 21.33 0.42
CA ALA A 236 -19.54 20.35 -0.42
C ALA A 236 -21.06 20.43 -0.29
N ASP A 237 -21.75 20.49 -1.44
CA ASP A 237 -23.19 20.65 -1.52
C ASP A 237 -23.96 19.36 -1.20
N THR A 238 -23.32 18.19 -1.37
CA THR A 238 -23.96 16.89 -1.16
C THR A 238 -23.28 16.07 -0.07
N ALA A 239 -24.09 15.28 0.66
CA ALA A 239 -23.57 14.35 1.67
C ALA A 239 -22.60 13.33 1.06
N TYR A 240 -22.86 12.89 -0.18
CA TYR A 240 -22.01 11.96 -0.91
C TYR A 240 -20.62 12.53 -1.21
N GLU A 241 -20.54 13.77 -1.71
CA GLU A 241 -19.25 14.44 -1.96
C GLU A 241 -18.47 14.63 -0.67
N LYS A 242 -19.16 15.04 0.39
CA LYS A 242 -18.55 15.19 1.71
C LYS A 242 -17.95 13.88 2.22
N GLU A 243 -18.68 12.77 2.11
CA GLU A 243 -18.22 11.43 2.49
C GLU A 243 -16.97 11.04 1.68
N LYS A 244 -16.99 11.21 0.35
CA LYS A 244 -15.84 10.89 -0.50
C LYS A 244 -14.60 11.73 -0.19
N LEU A 245 -14.78 13.00 0.14
CA LEU A 245 -13.68 13.86 0.57
C LEU A 245 -13.13 13.43 1.94
N GLN A 246 -14.01 13.03 2.86
CA GLN A 246 -13.58 12.48 4.15
C GLN A 246 -12.81 11.17 4.01
N ASP A 247 -13.24 10.25 3.14
CA ASP A 247 -12.52 9.01 2.81
C ASP A 247 -11.11 9.29 2.29
N ARG A 248 -10.97 10.29 1.41
CA ARG A 248 -9.66 10.70 0.87
C ARG A 248 -8.76 11.29 1.94
N ILE A 249 -9.31 12.14 2.82
CA ILE A 249 -8.57 12.69 3.95
C ILE A 249 -8.09 11.56 4.87
N ALA A 250 -8.97 10.62 5.20
CA ALA A 250 -8.62 9.48 6.04
C ALA A 250 -7.49 8.64 5.43
N LYS A 251 -7.55 8.36 4.12
CA LYS A 251 -6.51 7.60 3.39
C LYS A 251 -5.17 8.35 3.31
N LEU A 252 -5.17 9.68 3.19
CA LEU A 252 -3.95 10.48 3.13
C LEU A 252 -3.34 10.74 4.52
N SER A 253 -4.17 10.96 5.54
CA SER A 253 -3.74 11.30 6.90
C SER A 253 -3.54 10.09 7.79
N GLY A 254 -4.10 8.94 7.43
CA GLY A 254 -3.94 7.69 8.14
C GLY A 254 -2.53 7.13 7.92
N GLY A 255 -1.60 7.40 8.83
CA GLY A 255 -0.24 6.88 8.74
C GLY A 255 -0.17 5.35 8.71
N ILE A 256 1.01 4.85 8.40
CA ILE A 256 1.36 3.43 8.52
C ILE A 256 2.28 3.27 9.72
N ALA A 257 1.92 2.36 10.62
CA ALA A 257 2.79 1.94 11.70
C ALA A 257 3.78 0.90 11.17
N VAL A 258 5.04 1.25 11.10
CA VAL A 258 6.11 0.32 10.67
C VAL A 258 6.79 -0.22 11.92
N ILE A 259 6.62 -1.52 12.18
CA ILE A 259 7.34 -2.22 13.24
C ILE A 259 8.63 -2.81 12.65
N LYS A 260 9.76 -2.24 13.05
CA LYS A 260 11.10 -2.73 12.71
C LYS A 260 11.49 -3.77 13.73
N VAL A 261 11.43 -5.03 13.34
CA VAL A 261 11.71 -6.17 14.23
C VAL A 261 13.20 -6.25 14.51
N GLY A 262 13.59 -6.11 15.78
CA GLY A 262 14.98 -6.25 16.25
C GLY A 262 15.19 -7.61 16.92
N ALA A 263 16.36 -8.23 16.65
CA ALA A 263 16.77 -9.48 17.29
C ALA A 263 18.28 -9.64 17.29
N VAL A 264 18.78 -10.51 18.16
CA VAL A 264 20.22 -10.83 18.24
C VAL A 264 20.62 -11.83 17.16
N THR A 265 19.72 -12.73 16.79
CA THR A 265 19.94 -13.77 15.79
C THR A 265 18.89 -13.77 14.71
N GLU A 266 19.24 -14.31 13.53
CA GLU A 266 18.29 -14.45 12.41
C GLU A 266 17.11 -15.37 12.76
N THR A 267 17.33 -16.41 13.54
CA THR A 267 16.27 -17.32 14.00
C THR A 267 15.29 -16.62 14.92
N GLU A 268 15.79 -15.83 15.88
CA GLU A 268 14.95 -15.01 16.76
C GLU A 268 14.17 -13.95 15.98
N MET A 269 14.80 -13.33 14.97
CA MET A 269 14.14 -12.38 14.07
C MET A 269 12.95 -13.01 13.38
N LYS A 270 13.12 -14.21 12.82
CA LYS A 270 12.04 -14.93 12.14
C LYS A 270 10.91 -15.32 13.09
N ASP A 271 11.23 -15.81 14.30
CA ASP A 271 10.23 -16.17 15.31
C ASP A 271 9.44 -14.93 15.77
N LYS A 272 10.10 -13.84 16.12
CA LYS A 272 9.43 -12.58 16.49
C LYS A 272 8.55 -12.04 15.38
N LYS A 273 9.02 -12.12 14.12
CA LYS A 273 8.25 -11.67 12.97
C LYS A 273 6.99 -12.47 12.78
N LEU A 274 7.04 -13.80 12.91
CA LEU A 274 5.86 -14.67 12.83
C LEU A 274 4.85 -14.35 13.93
N ARG A 275 5.29 -14.19 15.19
CA ARG A 275 4.40 -13.83 16.30
C ARG A 275 3.74 -12.46 16.10
N LEU A 276 4.50 -11.47 15.58
CA LEU A 276 3.96 -10.17 15.24
C LEU A 276 2.95 -10.26 14.10
N GLU A 277 3.20 -11.08 13.08
CA GLU A 277 2.26 -11.34 11.99
C GLU A 277 0.96 -11.95 12.49
N ASP A 278 1.05 -12.95 13.38
CA ASP A 278 -0.13 -13.57 14.01
C ASP A 278 -0.93 -12.57 14.85
N ALA A 279 -0.23 -11.69 15.57
CA ALA A 279 -0.86 -10.64 16.36
C ALA A 279 -1.57 -9.56 15.52
N ILE A 280 -1.02 -9.22 14.35
CA ILE A 280 -1.62 -8.24 13.41
C ILE A 280 -2.86 -8.83 12.74
N ASN A 281 -2.83 -10.11 12.37
CA ASN A 281 -3.93 -10.81 11.70
C ASN A 281 -5.14 -11.02 12.62
#